data_5c4d52530b0529eb0f3565a96bb6d091
#
_entry.id   5c4d52530b0529eb0f3565a96bb6d091
#
_cell.length_a   1.000
_cell.length_b   1.000
_cell.length_c   1.000
_cell.angle_alpha   90.00
_cell.angle_beta   90.00
_cell.angle_gamma   90.00
#
_symmetry.space_group_name_H-M   'P 1'
#
loop_
_entity.id
_entity.type
_entity.pdbx_description
1 polymer ?
#
loop_
_entity_poly.entity_id
_entity_poly.type
_entity_poly.pdbx_seq_one_letter_code
_entity_poly.pdbx_strand_id
1 'polypeptide(L)'
;MNDSQSWSTDDVSVEGFERFIIEYSDMVGREMGGYYYTEIGGTDIKYINSGMGKNNTRTMSYPGPGIFRVRADLYGRVAPHTNWHTHPTNA
;
A
#
# COMPACT_ATOMS: atom_id res chain seq x y z
N MET A 1 5.29 -11.80 2.10
CA MET A 1 4.15 -10.87 1.97
C MET A 1 3.33 -11.27 0.77
N ASN A 2 2.01 -11.17 0.86
CA ASN A 2 1.10 -11.48 -0.24
C ASN A 2 1.19 -10.43 -1.34
N ASP A 3 0.72 -10.75 -2.54
CA ASP A 3 0.68 -9.81 -3.67
C ASP A 3 -0.22 -8.60 -3.40
N SER A 4 -1.14 -8.72 -2.45
CA SER A 4 -1.98 -7.62 -2.00
C SER A 4 -2.24 -7.75 -0.50
N GLN A 5 -2.09 -6.68 0.23
CA GLN A 5 -2.26 -6.68 1.68
C GLN A 5 -2.76 -5.32 2.17
N SER A 6 -3.53 -5.34 3.25
CA SER A 6 -4.02 -4.12 3.91
C SER A 6 -3.40 -3.98 5.30
N TRP A 7 -3.18 -2.73 5.69
CA TRP A 7 -2.57 -2.36 6.96
C TRP A 7 -3.45 -1.32 7.64
N SER A 8 -3.62 -1.44 8.95
CA SER A 8 -4.27 -0.41 9.76
C SER A 8 -3.19 0.47 10.41
N THR A 9 -3.42 1.76 10.46
CA THR A 9 -2.51 2.68 11.15
C THR A 9 -2.59 2.57 12.67
N ASP A 10 -3.56 1.82 13.20
CA ASP A 10 -3.58 1.44 14.61
C ASP A 10 -2.50 0.39 14.93
N ASP A 11 -2.10 -0.41 13.94
CA ASP A 11 -1.10 -1.46 14.10
C ASP A 11 0.29 -1.01 13.66
N VAL A 12 0.37 -0.12 12.67
CA VAL A 12 1.64 0.37 12.16
C VAL A 12 1.48 1.85 11.77
N SER A 13 2.40 2.70 12.19
CA SER A 13 2.37 4.10 11.76
C SER A 13 2.71 4.20 10.27
N VAL A 14 2.30 5.29 9.64
CA VAL A 14 2.65 5.55 8.23
C VAL A 14 4.17 5.53 8.05
N GLU A 15 4.91 6.19 8.95
CA GLU A 15 6.39 6.21 8.88
C GLU A 15 6.98 4.81 9.06
N GLY A 16 6.45 4.03 9.99
CA GLY A 16 6.90 2.65 10.22
C GLY A 16 6.61 1.77 9.02
N PHE A 17 5.45 1.91 8.42
CA PHE A 17 5.09 1.21 7.20
C PHE A 17 6.04 1.57 6.05
N GLU A 18 6.28 2.86 5.83
CA GLU A 18 7.15 3.32 4.73
C GLU A 18 8.57 2.78 4.89
N ARG A 19 9.10 2.79 6.10
CA ARG A 19 10.42 2.24 6.38
C ARG A 19 10.49 0.75 6.08
N PHE A 20 9.49 0.01 6.53
CA PHE A 20 9.40 -1.43 6.27
C PHE A 20 9.30 -1.73 4.78
N ILE A 21 8.44 -1.03 4.05
CA ILE A 21 8.17 -1.36 2.65
C ILE A 21 9.34 -1.00 1.74
N ILE A 22 10.10 0.03 2.07
CA ILE A 22 11.32 0.39 1.35
C ILE A 22 12.35 -0.73 1.48
N GLU A 23 12.59 -1.18 2.70
CA GLU A 23 13.54 -2.27 2.95
C GLU A 23 13.10 -3.57 2.30
N TYR A 24 11.81 -3.88 2.40
CA TYR A 24 11.27 -5.09 1.81
C TYR A 24 11.38 -5.06 0.28
N SER A 25 11.05 -3.94 -0.35
CA SER A 25 11.16 -3.74 -1.79
C SER A 25 12.59 -3.92 -2.27
N ASP A 26 13.57 -3.35 -1.55
CA ASP A 26 14.98 -3.52 -1.86
C ASP A 26 15.42 -5.00 -1.71
N MET A 27 14.97 -5.66 -0.65
CA MET A 27 15.33 -7.04 -0.38
C MET A 27 14.85 -8.00 -1.47
N VAL A 28 13.63 -7.82 -1.94
CA VAL A 28 13.06 -8.70 -2.97
C VAL A 28 13.33 -8.23 -4.40
N GLY A 29 13.84 -6.99 -4.58
CA GLY A 29 14.14 -6.43 -5.89
C GLY A 29 12.89 -6.18 -6.73
N ARG A 30 11.77 -5.84 -6.10
CA ARG A 30 10.49 -5.62 -6.78
C ARG A 30 9.89 -4.29 -6.37
N GLU A 31 9.35 -3.59 -7.35
CA GLU A 31 8.57 -2.39 -7.06
C GLU A 31 7.29 -2.75 -6.30
N MET A 32 7.02 -1.99 -5.25
CA MET A 32 5.82 -2.11 -4.43
C MET A 32 5.02 -0.84 -4.55
N GLY A 33 3.72 -0.92 -4.37
CA GLY A 33 2.89 0.25 -4.41
C GLY A 33 1.48 -0.01 -3.89
N GLY A 34 0.72 1.05 -3.76
CA GLY A 34 -0.64 1.00 -3.28
C GLY A 34 -1.20 2.37 -3.01
N TYR A 35 -2.12 2.43 -2.07
CA TYR A 35 -2.84 3.65 -1.71
C TYR A 35 -2.87 3.83 -0.21
N TYR A 36 -2.89 5.09 0.20
CA TYR A 36 -3.29 5.49 1.54
C TYR A 36 -4.77 5.83 1.53
N TYR A 37 -5.46 5.52 2.62
CA TYR A 37 -6.89 5.75 2.75
C TYR A 37 -7.20 6.53 4.01
N THR A 38 -8.17 7.43 3.90
CA THR A 38 -8.78 8.12 5.04
C THR A 38 -10.17 7.55 5.29
N GLU A 39 -10.74 7.82 6.44
CA GLU A 39 -12.19 7.70 6.59
C GLU A 39 -12.86 8.74 5.70
N ILE A 40 -14.07 8.46 5.24
CA ILE A 40 -14.82 9.41 4.42
C ILE A 40 -15.03 10.69 5.22
N GLY A 41 -14.58 11.81 4.64
CA GLY A 41 -14.63 13.11 5.30
C GLY A 41 -13.49 13.39 6.26
N GLY A 42 -12.62 12.40 6.50
CA GLY A 42 -11.44 12.58 7.35
C GLY A 42 -10.21 13.04 6.56
N THR A 43 -9.19 13.45 7.30
CA THR A 43 -7.91 13.90 6.72
C THR A 43 -6.73 13.01 7.14
N ASP A 44 -6.89 12.25 8.22
CA ASP A 44 -5.82 11.37 8.71
C ASP A 44 -5.81 10.05 7.96
N ILE A 45 -4.63 9.56 7.65
CA ILE A 45 -4.48 8.24 7.05
C ILE A 45 -4.83 7.18 8.10
N LYS A 46 -5.75 6.28 7.74
CA LYS A 46 -6.22 5.21 8.63
C LYS A 46 -5.87 3.81 8.13
N TYR A 47 -5.75 3.65 6.83
CA TYR A 47 -5.47 2.36 6.22
C TYR A 47 -4.50 2.54 5.06
N ILE A 48 -3.75 1.48 4.80
CA ILE A 48 -2.78 1.43 3.72
C ILE A 48 -3.00 0.11 3.00
N ASN A 49 -3.08 0.11 1.69
CA ASN A 49 -2.96 -1.14 0.96
C ASN A 49 -1.65 -1.20 0.21
N SER A 50 -1.15 -2.40 0.00
CA SER A 50 0.06 -2.65 -0.75
C SER A 50 -0.16 -3.76 -1.77
N GLY A 51 0.52 -3.64 -2.89
CA GLY A 51 0.62 -4.66 -3.90
C GLY A 51 2.05 -4.79 -4.36
N MET A 52 2.35 -5.89 -5.02
CA MET A 52 3.69 -6.22 -5.48
C MET A 52 3.73 -6.17 -7.00
N GLY A 53 4.68 -5.42 -7.55
CA GLY A 53 4.93 -5.38 -8.98
C GLY A 53 5.62 -6.64 -9.47
N LYS A 54 5.65 -6.83 -10.78
CA LYS A 54 6.41 -7.91 -11.39
C LYS A 54 7.91 -7.60 -11.32
N ASN A 55 8.72 -8.63 -11.23
CA ASN A 55 10.17 -8.47 -11.26
C ASN A 55 10.60 -7.73 -12.53
N ASN A 56 11.52 -6.79 -12.37
CA ASN A 56 12.16 -6.06 -13.46
C ASN A 56 11.20 -5.22 -14.31
N THR A 57 10.02 -4.91 -13.80
CA THR A 57 9.12 -3.99 -14.50
C THR A 57 9.27 -2.58 -13.92
N ARG A 58 9.25 -1.59 -14.80
CA ARG A 58 9.28 -0.18 -14.42
C ARG A 58 7.92 0.36 -14.05
N THR A 59 6.89 -0.40 -14.35
CA THR A 59 5.52 -0.01 -14.09
C THR A 59 4.89 -1.06 -13.20
N MET A 60 4.09 -0.59 -12.28
CA MET A 60 3.35 -1.42 -11.37
C MET A 60 1.87 -1.33 -11.68
N SER A 61 1.21 -2.49 -11.70
CA SER A 61 -0.24 -2.53 -11.76
C SER A 61 -0.77 -2.35 -10.35
N TYR A 62 -1.27 -1.15 -10.06
CA TYR A 62 -1.86 -0.90 -8.76
C TYR A 62 -3.20 -1.61 -8.64
N PRO A 63 -3.52 -2.21 -7.48
CA PRO A 63 -4.90 -2.58 -7.21
C PRO A 63 -5.75 -1.31 -7.24
N GLY A 64 -6.98 -1.42 -7.69
CA GLY A 64 -7.88 -0.27 -7.73
C GLY A 64 -8.04 0.35 -6.34
N PRO A 65 -8.28 1.66 -6.27
CA PRO A 65 -8.29 2.37 -4.99
C PRO A 65 -9.42 1.94 -4.04
N GLY A 66 -10.45 1.30 -4.53
CA GLY A 66 -11.55 0.78 -3.70
C GLY A 66 -11.31 -0.60 -3.14
N ILE A 67 -10.13 -1.18 -3.36
CA ILE A 67 -9.91 -2.57 -3.04
C ILE A 67 -9.27 -2.76 -1.67
N PHE A 68 -10.07 -2.84 -0.67
CA PHE A 68 -9.77 -3.59 0.54
C PHE A 68 -10.43 -4.96 0.41
N ARG A 69 -9.99 -5.77 -0.53
CA ARG A 69 -10.62 -7.06 -0.83
C ARG A 69 -10.68 -8.00 0.35
N VAL A 70 -9.69 -7.88 1.24
CA VAL A 70 -9.61 -8.69 2.46
C VAL A 70 -10.35 -8.03 3.62
N ARG A 71 -10.88 -6.83 3.42
CA ARG A 71 -11.55 -6.06 4.45
C ARG A 71 -12.83 -5.43 3.89
N ALA A 72 -13.76 -6.30 3.54
CA ALA A 72 -15.04 -5.87 2.99
C ALA A 72 -15.83 -4.95 3.92
N ASP A 73 -15.57 -5.04 5.24
CA ASP A 73 -16.15 -4.17 6.25
C ASP A 73 -15.81 -2.69 6.07
N LEU A 74 -14.76 -2.38 5.31
CA LEU A 74 -14.34 -1.00 5.05
C LEU A 74 -14.99 -0.38 3.82
N TYR A 75 -15.68 -1.17 2.99
CA TYR A 75 -16.35 -0.64 1.81
C TYR A 75 -17.39 0.40 2.21
N GLY A 76 -17.33 1.57 1.56
CA GLY A 76 -18.21 2.69 1.85
C GLY A 76 -17.84 3.50 3.08
N ARG A 77 -16.78 3.11 3.81
CA ARG A 77 -16.32 3.80 5.03
C ARG A 77 -15.02 4.57 4.82
N VAL A 78 -14.26 4.23 3.79
CA VAL A 78 -12.96 4.82 3.51
C VAL A 78 -12.90 5.36 2.09
N ALA A 79 -12.03 6.33 1.88
CA ALA A 79 -11.78 6.93 0.57
C ALA A 79 -10.28 6.95 0.31
N PRO A 80 -9.84 6.73 -0.94
CA PRO A 80 -8.43 6.86 -1.27
C PRO A 80 -7.97 8.30 -1.09
N HIS A 81 -6.79 8.47 -0.51
CA HIS A 81 -6.17 9.78 -0.30
C HIS A 81 -5.10 10.03 -1.36
N THR A 82 -4.08 9.16 -1.41
CA THR A 82 -3.00 9.27 -2.38
C THR A 82 -2.40 7.89 -2.64
N ASN A 83 -1.69 7.74 -3.74
CA ASN A 83 -0.94 6.52 -4.02
C ASN A 83 0.50 6.67 -3.58
N TRP A 84 1.19 5.53 -3.50
CA TRP A 84 2.61 5.45 -3.18
C TRP A 84 3.25 4.30 -3.97
N HIS A 85 4.55 4.39 -4.20
CA HIS A 85 5.33 3.29 -4.78
C HIS A 85 6.78 3.40 -4.35
N THR A 86 7.50 2.29 -4.47
CA THR A 86 8.92 2.21 -4.14
C THR A 86 9.75 2.12 -5.42
N HIS A 87 11.02 2.49 -5.29
CA HIS A 87 12.02 2.32 -6.34
C HIS A 87 13.15 1.46 -5.77
N PRO A 88 13.08 0.13 -5.93
CA PRO A 88 14.14 -0.73 -5.41
C PRO A 88 15.47 -0.45 -6.09
N THR A 89 16.52 -0.39 -5.28
CA THR A 89 17.86 -0.05 -5.76
C THR A 89 18.52 -1.19 -6.53
N ASN A 90 18.02 -2.42 -6.34
CA ASN A 90 18.57 -3.63 -6.96
C ASN A 90 17.69 -4.21 -8.06
N ALA A 91 16.76 -3.44 -8.55
CA ALA A 91 15.87 -3.88 -9.62
C ALA A 91 16.52 -3.74 -11.00
#